data_8ca2ab2518fd7f97aec8cfb1fd3f54b9
#
_entry.id   8ca2ab2518fd7f97aec8cfb1fd3f54b9
#
_cell.length_a   1.000
_cell.length_b   1.000
_cell.length_c   1.000
_cell.angle_alpha   90.00
_cell.angle_beta   90.00
_cell.angle_gamma   90.00
#
_symmetry.space_group_name_H-M   'P 1'
#
loop_
_entity.id
_entity.type
_entity.pdbx_description
1 polymer ?
#
loop_
_entity_poly.entity_id
_entity_poly.type
_entity_poly.pdbx_seq_one_letter_code
_entity_poly.pdbx_strand_id
1 'polypeptide(L)'
;MENIEFDNFDNIDNNNSERLYQMGKNYYDNGSDTLAEKYLKEAAKGGHRNAVFILADIYLKYNKLNLAEKYLKKIADGGDFQLQDKLGTVYKRKSNFELAEYYYKLAINNGYQKSRYNLGNLYYQFNKKNLAVDYLKPAADERDQEAQVLLAKIFYDNGQVDMAQEYLYKAKDNGEAYYLLGKLYGEKQDIETAEKHLRTAADIYDNRRAQEVLYKLYADNNNLTLEKHYLTLLADENHLESFVLLGNIFSDEKNYNLAYTNYTHFFEGKKRSNAKVDMKKIDEEKLKFNFGKCCIKLGKFEDAERNLKDNSYLKISDNVIEVAKLYEEAEQLKIAIQYYKSALHV
;
A
#
# COMPACT_ATOMS: atom_id res chain seq x y z
N MET A 1 -17.33 -31.90 -0.03
CA MET A 1 -18.76 -31.60 -0.27
C MET A 1 -19.47 -31.71 1.06
N GLU A 2 -19.52 -30.63 1.83
CA GLU A 2 -20.34 -30.59 3.05
C GLU A 2 -21.65 -29.93 2.67
N ASN A 3 -22.67 -30.81 2.51
CA ASN A 3 -24.07 -30.39 2.51
C ASN A 3 -24.42 -29.95 3.94
N ILE A 4 -24.41 -28.64 4.17
CA ILE A 4 -25.04 -28.06 5.36
C ILE A 4 -26.46 -27.72 4.95
N GLU A 5 -27.40 -28.61 5.33
CA GLU A 5 -28.83 -28.41 5.25
C GLU A 5 -29.21 -27.13 5.99
N PHE A 6 -29.92 -26.26 5.27
CA PHE A 6 -30.60 -25.10 5.84
C PHE A 6 -31.99 -25.50 6.32
N ASP A 7 -32.07 -26.39 7.30
CA ASP A 7 -33.32 -26.68 7.96
C ASP A 7 -33.41 -26.02 9.34
N ASN A 8 -34.50 -25.31 9.53
CA ASN A 8 -35.01 -24.69 10.76
C ASN A 8 -34.42 -23.30 11.16
N PHE A 9 -34.89 -22.27 10.44
CA PHE A 9 -34.71 -20.87 10.85
C PHE A 9 -35.70 -20.38 11.93
N ASP A 10 -36.62 -21.20 12.40
CA ASP A 10 -37.81 -20.73 13.14
C ASP A 10 -37.72 -20.76 14.68
N ASN A 11 -36.55 -21.07 15.28
CA ASN A 11 -36.46 -21.18 16.74
C ASN A 11 -35.11 -20.72 17.37
N ILE A 12 -34.44 -19.73 16.82
CA ILE A 12 -33.39 -19.05 17.59
C ILE A 12 -34.06 -17.87 18.30
N ASP A 13 -34.17 -17.96 19.61
CA ASP A 13 -34.64 -16.87 20.47
C ASP A 13 -33.87 -15.57 20.11
N ASN A 14 -34.58 -14.49 19.79
CA ASN A 14 -33.98 -13.19 19.41
C ASN A 14 -32.94 -12.73 20.44
N ASN A 15 -33.15 -13.07 21.72
CA ASN A 15 -32.21 -12.76 22.80
C ASN A 15 -30.87 -13.52 22.65
N ASN A 16 -30.91 -14.77 22.15
CA ASN A 16 -29.71 -15.56 21.90
C ASN A 16 -28.95 -15.07 20.68
N SER A 17 -29.66 -14.67 19.62
CA SER A 17 -29.07 -14.10 18.42
C SER A 17 -28.32 -12.77 18.69
N GLU A 18 -28.93 -11.87 19.49
CA GLU A 18 -28.28 -10.63 19.91
C GLU A 18 -27.04 -10.90 20.77
N ARG A 19 -27.12 -11.83 21.74
CA ARG A 19 -25.97 -12.19 22.58
C ARG A 19 -24.81 -12.74 21.75
N LEU A 20 -25.08 -13.61 20.78
CA LEU A 20 -24.07 -14.16 19.88
C LEU A 20 -23.45 -13.08 19.00
N TYR A 21 -24.26 -12.13 18.53
CA TYR A 21 -23.77 -10.96 17.81
C TYR A 21 -22.82 -10.12 18.66
N GLN A 22 -23.17 -9.79 19.90
CA GLN A 22 -22.33 -9.00 20.80
C GLN A 22 -20.99 -9.70 21.08
N MET A 23 -21.00 -11.03 21.29
CA MET A 23 -19.77 -11.81 21.44
C MET A 23 -18.93 -11.76 20.16
N GLY A 24 -19.54 -11.97 19.01
CA GLY A 24 -18.85 -11.94 17.72
C GLY A 24 -18.28 -10.55 17.40
N LYS A 25 -19.04 -9.50 17.69
CA LYS A 25 -18.58 -8.10 17.53
C LYS A 25 -17.38 -7.81 18.42
N ASN A 26 -17.41 -8.21 19.68
CA ASN A 26 -16.28 -8.03 20.59
C ASN A 26 -15.00 -8.71 20.07
N TYR A 27 -15.09 -9.93 19.57
CA TYR A 27 -13.95 -10.60 18.95
C TYR A 27 -13.45 -9.89 17.68
N TYR A 28 -14.37 -9.35 16.87
CA TYR A 28 -14.02 -8.59 15.67
C TYR A 28 -13.28 -7.29 16.03
N ASP A 29 -13.79 -6.54 17.00
CA ASP A 29 -13.20 -5.28 17.47
C ASP A 29 -11.79 -5.53 18.08
N ASN A 30 -11.54 -6.71 18.63
CA ASN A 30 -10.23 -7.15 19.13
C ASN A 30 -9.35 -7.84 18.06
N GLY A 31 -9.72 -7.82 16.79
CA GLY A 31 -8.95 -8.39 15.67
C GLY A 31 -8.95 -9.92 15.59
N SER A 32 -9.79 -10.61 16.38
CA SER A 32 -9.89 -12.08 16.40
C SER A 32 -10.93 -12.59 15.38
N ASP A 33 -10.67 -12.36 14.09
CA ASP A 33 -11.62 -12.62 12.99
C ASP A 33 -12.15 -14.05 12.95
N THR A 34 -11.35 -15.06 13.32
CA THR A 34 -11.76 -16.47 13.33
C THR A 34 -12.84 -16.76 14.39
N LEU A 35 -12.67 -16.21 15.61
CA LEU A 35 -13.67 -16.34 16.67
C LEU A 35 -14.88 -15.47 16.37
N ALA A 36 -14.69 -14.27 15.84
CA ALA A 36 -15.76 -13.41 15.37
C ALA A 36 -16.63 -14.13 14.33
N GLU A 37 -16.02 -14.74 13.31
CA GLU A 37 -16.72 -15.51 12.27
C GLU A 37 -17.60 -16.61 12.88
N LYS A 38 -17.10 -17.35 13.89
CA LYS A 38 -17.84 -18.43 14.55
C LYS A 38 -19.15 -17.92 15.18
N TYR A 39 -19.07 -16.90 16.02
CA TYR A 39 -20.25 -16.38 16.75
C TYR A 39 -21.20 -15.60 15.82
N LEU A 40 -20.66 -14.82 14.88
CA LEU A 40 -21.46 -14.06 13.93
C LEU A 40 -22.22 -14.97 12.95
N LYS A 41 -21.68 -16.13 12.57
CA LYS A 41 -22.42 -17.13 11.78
C LYS A 41 -23.66 -17.63 12.48
N GLU A 42 -23.57 -17.94 13.77
CA GLU A 42 -24.73 -18.41 14.55
C GLU A 42 -25.76 -17.29 14.71
N ALA A 43 -25.32 -16.03 14.97
CA ALA A 43 -26.24 -14.89 15.01
C ALA A 43 -26.91 -14.65 13.64
N ALA A 44 -26.16 -14.78 12.53
CA ALA A 44 -26.68 -14.61 11.17
C ALA A 44 -27.70 -15.68 10.77
N LYS A 45 -27.59 -16.91 11.29
CA LYS A 45 -28.62 -17.96 11.13
C LYS A 45 -29.94 -17.51 11.71
N GLY A 46 -29.94 -16.81 12.85
CA GLY A 46 -31.11 -16.18 13.46
C GLY A 46 -31.59 -14.89 12.75
N GLY A 47 -31.05 -14.56 11.58
CA GLY A 47 -31.45 -13.38 10.83
C GLY A 47 -30.85 -12.06 11.34
N HIS A 48 -29.85 -12.11 12.22
CA HIS A 48 -29.28 -10.90 12.81
C HIS A 48 -28.53 -10.06 11.78
N ARG A 49 -29.14 -8.96 11.34
CA ARG A 49 -28.66 -8.08 10.27
C ARG A 49 -27.20 -7.60 10.45
N ASN A 50 -26.89 -7.09 11.66
CA ASN A 50 -25.57 -6.55 11.92
C ASN A 50 -24.48 -7.64 11.96
N ALA A 51 -24.83 -8.88 12.33
CA ALA A 51 -23.93 -10.02 12.24
C ALA A 51 -23.56 -10.31 10.77
N VAL A 52 -24.54 -10.28 9.86
CA VAL A 52 -24.31 -10.44 8.43
C VAL A 52 -23.44 -9.33 7.87
N PHE A 53 -23.64 -8.09 8.35
CA PHE A 53 -22.83 -6.94 7.94
C PHE A 53 -21.34 -7.12 8.27
N ILE A 54 -21.03 -7.53 9.53
CA ILE A 54 -19.64 -7.76 9.96
C ILE A 54 -19.06 -9.02 9.29
N LEU A 55 -19.85 -10.09 9.13
CA LEU A 55 -19.39 -11.28 8.38
C LEU A 55 -18.98 -10.93 6.95
N ALA A 56 -19.74 -10.06 6.29
CA ALA A 56 -19.40 -9.63 4.95
C ALA A 56 -18.06 -8.88 4.93
N ASP A 57 -17.76 -8.05 5.94
CA ASP A 57 -16.47 -7.38 6.05
C ASP A 57 -15.33 -8.38 6.25
N ILE A 58 -15.50 -9.35 7.14
CA ILE A 58 -14.51 -10.43 7.33
C ILE A 58 -14.28 -11.19 6.03
N TYR A 59 -15.35 -11.58 5.33
CA TYR A 59 -15.22 -12.33 4.08
C TYR A 59 -14.61 -11.50 2.94
N LEU A 60 -14.93 -10.21 2.86
CA LEU A 60 -14.30 -9.30 1.92
C LEU A 60 -12.80 -9.12 2.23
N LYS A 61 -12.42 -8.99 3.51
CA LYS A 61 -11.02 -8.89 3.95
C LYS A 61 -10.20 -10.10 3.48
N TYR A 62 -10.75 -11.30 3.63
CA TYR A 62 -10.08 -12.55 3.25
C TYR A 62 -10.41 -13.05 1.83
N ASN A 63 -11.03 -12.21 1.00
CA ASN A 63 -11.45 -12.55 -0.37
C ASN A 63 -12.32 -13.81 -0.50
N LYS A 64 -13.09 -14.14 0.55
CA LYS A 64 -14.04 -15.26 0.58
C LYS A 64 -15.38 -14.86 -0.06
N LEU A 65 -15.37 -14.45 -1.34
CA LEU A 65 -16.47 -13.77 -2.01
C LEU A 65 -17.76 -14.60 -2.08
N ASN A 66 -17.66 -15.92 -2.26
CA ASN A 66 -18.83 -16.80 -2.31
C ASN A 66 -19.55 -16.90 -0.95
N LEU A 67 -18.79 -16.84 0.15
CA LEU A 67 -19.38 -16.82 1.49
C LEU A 67 -20.04 -15.46 1.76
N ALA A 68 -19.40 -14.35 1.40
CA ALA A 68 -19.98 -13.01 1.50
C ALA A 68 -21.33 -12.95 0.76
N GLU A 69 -21.35 -13.37 -0.51
CA GLU A 69 -22.58 -13.42 -1.32
C GLU A 69 -23.68 -14.23 -0.63
N LYS A 70 -23.35 -15.45 -0.17
CA LYS A 70 -24.31 -16.37 0.48
C LYS A 70 -25.03 -15.72 1.66
N TYR A 71 -24.28 -15.04 2.55
CA TYR A 71 -24.88 -14.42 3.74
C TYR A 71 -25.59 -13.10 3.42
N LEU A 72 -25.07 -12.31 2.50
CA LEU A 72 -25.64 -11.01 2.14
C LEU A 72 -26.97 -11.14 1.37
N LYS A 73 -27.04 -12.07 0.40
CA LYS A 73 -28.10 -12.10 -0.62
C LYS A 73 -29.50 -12.12 -0.03
N LYS A 74 -29.75 -13.00 0.95
CA LYS A 74 -31.08 -13.16 1.55
C LYS A 74 -31.64 -11.86 2.14
N ILE A 75 -30.80 -11.11 2.85
CA ILE A 75 -31.23 -9.87 3.54
C ILE A 75 -31.19 -8.69 2.57
N ALA A 76 -30.23 -8.63 1.68
CA ALA A 76 -30.14 -7.61 0.63
C ALA A 76 -31.36 -7.64 -0.31
N ASP A 77 -31.77 -8.84 -0.75
CA ASP A 77 -32.95 -9.03 -1.58
C ASP A 77 -34.24 -8.65 -0.82
N GLY A 78 -34.22 -8.67 0.51
CA GLY A 78 -35.31 -8.17 1.39
C GLY A 78 -35.38 -6.66 1.54
N GLY A 79 -34.54 -5.90 0.84
CA GLY A 79 -34.61 -4.42 0.77
C GLY A 79 -33.61 -3.68 1.66
N ASP A 80 -32.68 -4.38 2.33
CA ASP A 80 -31.64 -3.72 3.13
C ASP A 80 -30.61 -3.03 2.25
N PHE A 81 -30.69 -1.71 2.18
CA PHE A 81 -29.87 -0.88 1.29
C PHE A 81 -28.36 -0.93 1.58
N GLN A 82 -27.94 -1.11 2.85
CA GLN A 82 -26.52 -1.20 3.19
C GLN A 82 -25.95 -2.56 2.79
N LEU A 83 -26.73 -3.63 2.94
CA LEU A 83 -26.31 -4.95 2.51
C LEU A 83 -26.39 -5.11 0.98
N GLN A 84 -27.30 -4.36 0.31
CA GLN A 84 -27.29 -4.23 -1.15
C GLN A 84 -26.00 -3.60 -1.65
N ASP A 85 -25.52 -2.51 -1.03
CA ASP A 85 -24.24 -1.88 -1.39
C ASP A 85 -23.06 -2.84 -1.18
N LYS A 86 -23.02 -3.55 -0.04
CA LYS A 86 -21.99 -4.58 0.20
C LYS A 86 -22.04 -5.70 -0.82
N LEU A 87 -23.24 -6.14 -1.21
CA LEU A 87 -23.41 -7.18 -2.22
C LEU A 87 -22.95 -6.69 -3.60
N GLY A 88 -23.22 -5.43 -3.95
CA GLY A 88 -22.64 -4.76 -5.11
C GLY A 88 -21.11 -4.80 -5.10
N THR A 89 -20.49 -4.54 -3.93
CA THR A 89 -19.04 -4.63 -3.75
C THR A 89 -18.51 -6.07 -3.92
N VAL A 90 -19.24 -7.06 -3.44
CA VAL A 90 -18.89 -8.49 -3.66
C VAL A 90 -18.91 -8.82 -5.15
N TYR A 91 -19.95 -8.43 -5.89
CA TYR A 91 -20.04 -8.68 -7.32
C TYR A 91 -18.99 -7.91 -8.12
N LYS A 92 -18.67 -6.66 -7.73
CA LYS A 92 -17.55 -5.91 -8.31
C LYS A 92 -16.22 -6.69 -8.18
N ARG A 93 -15.92 -7.24 -6.97
CA ARG A 93 -14.71 -8.06 -6.76
C ARG A 93 -14.75 -9.40 -7.50
N LYS A 94 -15.94 -9.95 -7.77
CA LYS A 94 -16.15 -11.13 -8.64
C LYS A 94 -16.07 -10.78 -10.13
N SER A 95 -15.80 -9.54 -10.48
CA SER A 95 -15.81 -9.02 -11.86
C SER A 95 -17.16 -9.21 -12.59
N ASN A 96 -18.25 -9.28 -11.83
CA ASN A 96 -19.60 -9.31 -12.39
C ASN A 96 -20.17 -7.89 -12.39
N PHE A 97 -19.94 -7.20 -13.50
CA PHE A 97 -20.32 -5.79 -13.67
C PHE A 97 -21.84 -5.60 -13.55
N GLU A 98 -22.62 -6.45 -14.20
CA GLU A 98 -24.09 -6.32 -14.31
C GLU A 98 -24.75 -6.44 -12.93
N LEU A 99 -24.35 -7.42 -12.13
CA LEU A 99 -24.86 -7.59 -10.78
C LEU A 99 -24.35 -6.51 -9.83
N ALA A 100 -23.11 -6.07 -9.96
CA ALA A 100 -22.59 -4.96 -9.17
C ALA A 100 -23.37 -3.67 -9.42
N GLU A 101 -23.59 -3.34 -10.69
CA GLU A 101 -24.40 -2.21 -11.13
C GLU A 101 -25.84 -2.29 -10.59
N TYR A 102 -26.46 -3.46 -10.73
CA TYR A 102 -27.83 -3.71 -10.26
C TYR A 102 -27.95 -3.42 -8.76
N TYR A 103 -27.09 -4.02 -7.93
CA TYR A 103 -27.21 -3.89 -6.47
C TYR A 103 -26.82 -2.49 -5.97
N TYR A 104 -25.87 -1.78 -6.59
CA TYR A 104 -25.61 -0.39 -6.26
C TYR A 104 -26.78 0.53 -6.62
N LYS A 105 -27.40 0.35 -7.80
CA LYS A 105 -28.60 1.10 -8.17
C LYS A 105 -29.76 0.82 -7.23
N LEU A 106 -29.95 -0.44 -6.83
CA LEU A 106 -30.97 -0.83 -5.89
C LEU A 106 -30.76 -0.16 -4.52
N ALA A 107 -29.53 -0.14 -4.01
CA ALA A 107 -29.18 0.55 -2.77
C ALA A 107 -29.48 2.06 -2.84
N ILE A 108 -29.13 2.72 -3.95
CA ILE A 108 -29.43 4.15 -4.17
C ILE A 108 -30.93 4.40 -4.17
N ASN A 109 -31.70 3.58 -4.89
CA ASN A 109 -33.15 3.70 -4.99
C ASN A 109 -33.84 3.48 -3.63
N ASN A 110 -33.26 2.64 -2.77
CA ASN A 110 -33.72 2.41 -1.41
C ASN A 110 -33.15 3.43 -0.39
N GLY A 111 -32.55 4.51 -0.85
CA GLY A 111 -32.14 5.67 -0.06
C GLY A 111 -30.69 5.70 0.37
N TYR A 112 -29.85 4.70 0.01
CA TYR A 112 -28.43 4.69 0.39
C TYR A 112 -27.56 5.46 -0.61
N GLN A 113 -27.52 6.77 -0.44
CA GLN A 113 -26.84 7.67 -1.38
C GLN A 113 -25.31 7.45 -1.46
N LYS A 114 -24.70 6.89 -0.41
CA LYS A 114 -23.26 6.52 -0.41
C LYS A 114 -22.89 5.54 -1.53
N SER A 115 -23.83 4.72 -2.01
CA SER A 115 -23.61 3.83 -3.16
C SER A 115 -23.35 4.57 -4.47
N ARG A 116 -23.63 5.88 -4.54
CA ARG A 116 -23.33 6.71 -5.75
C ARG A 116 -21.84 6.73 -6.04
N TYR A 117 -21.00 6.88 -5.03
CA TYR A 117 -19.55 6.77 -5.19
C TYR A 117 -19.15 5.39 -5.72
N ASN A 118 -19.66 4.32 -5.12
CA ASN A 118 -19.33 2.95 -5.52
C ASN A 118 -19.73 2.66 -6.98
N LEU A 119 -20.91 3.12 -7.38
CA LEU A 119 -21.40 2.98 -8.76
C LEU A 119 -20.61 3.86 -9.75
N GLY A 120 -20.32 5.09 -9.38
CA GLY A 120 -19.49 6.00 -10.18
C GLY A 120 -18.08 5.43 -10.39
N ASN A 121 -17.47 4.88 -9.33
CA ASN A 121 -16.18 4.21 -9.39
C ASN A 121 -16.23 2.94 -10.26
N LEU A 122 -17.33 2.16 -10.20
CA LEU A 122 -17.56 1.03 -11.08
C LEU A 122 -17.55 1.47 -12.54
N TYR A 123 -18.30 2.50 -12.89
CA TYR A 123 -18.33 3.02 -14.26
C TYR A 123 -16.98 3.57 -14.73
N TYR A 124 -16.24 4.26 -13.84
CA TYR A 124 -14.90 4.74 -14.16
C TYR A 124 -13.94 3.59 -14.51
N GLN A 125 -13.95 2.50 -13.72
CA GLN A 125 -13.11 1.32 -13.96
C GLN A 125 -13.42 0.63 -15.30
N PHE A 126 -14.67 0.72 -15.78
CA PHE A 126 -15.09 0.21 -17.08
C PHE A 126 -15.05 1.26 -18.18
N ASN A 127 -14.32 2.35 -17.97
CA ASN A 127 -14.13 3.46 -18.93
C ASN A 127 -15.43 4.13 -19.41
N LYS A 128 -16.50 4.03 -18.61
CA LYS A 128 -17.79 4.71 -18.86
C LYS A 128 -17.81 6.08 -18.17
N LYS A 129 -16.86 6.97 -18.56
CA LYS A 129 -16.57 8.23 -17.85
C LYS A 129 -17.81 9.14 -17.69
N ASN A 130 -18.68 9.26 -18.70
CA ASN A 130 -19.87 10.09 -18.60
C ASN A 130 -20.82 9.60 -17.52
N LEU A 131 -21.12 8.29 -17.50
CA LEU A 131 -21.94 7.69 -16.44
C LEU A 131 -21.29 7.82 -15.06
N ALA A 132 -19.97 7.70 -14.99
CA ALA A 132 -19.25 7.92 -13.74
C ALA A 132 -19.50 9.34 -13.20
N VAL A 133 -19.40 10.37 -14.06
CA VAL A 133 -19.68 11.78 -13.68
C VAL A 133 -21.10 11.95 -13.19
N ASP A 134 -22.09 11.36 -13.86
CA ASP A 134 -23.52 11.50 -13.50
C ASP A 134 -23.81 11.01 -12.07
N TYR A 135 -23.14 9.93 -11.63
CA TYR A 135 -23.32 9.39 -10.29
C TYR A 135 -22.39 10.01 -9.24
N LEU A 136 -21.17 10.41 -9.64
CA LEU A 136 -20.20 11.01 -8.70
C LEU A 136 -20.56 12.46 -8.36
N LYS A 137 -21.11 13.25 -9.31
CA LYS A 137 -21.38 14.67 -9.08
C LYS A 137 -22.34 14.91 -7.90
N PRO A 138 -23.50 14.22 -7.80
CA PRO A 138 -24.35 14.37 -6.61
C PRO A 138 -23.66 13.98 -5.30
N ALA A 139 -22.83 12.92 -5.31
CA ALA A 139 -22.09 12.52 -4.11
C ALA A 139 -21.05 13.58 -3.71
N ALA A 140 -20.33 14.13 -4.69
CA ALA A 140 -19.36 15.19 -4.47
C ALA A 140 -19.99 16.49 -3.92
N ASP A 141 -21.20 16.82 -4.39
CA ASP A 141 -21.98 17.97 -3.93
C ASP A 141 -22.44 17.76 -2.46
N GLU A 142 -22.66 16.51 -2.04
CA GLU A 142 -22.92 16.09 -0.65
C GLU A 142 -21.64 16.01 0.20
N ARG A 143 -20.49 16.48 -0.29
CA ARG A 143 -19.17 16.52 0.35
C ARG A 143 -18.50 15.14 0.52
N ASP A 144 -18.87 14.15 -0.28
CA ASP A 144 -18.12 12.91 -0.37
C ASP A 144 -16.74 13.19 -1.02
N GLN A 145 -15.69 13.15 -0.20
CA GLN A 145 -14.35 13.54 -0.63
C GLN A 145 -13.76 12.54 -1.63
N GLU A 146 -14.10 11.27 -1.53
CA GLU A 146 -13.66 10.24 -2.48
C GLU A 146 -14.30 10.45 -3.85
N ALA A 147 -15.59 10.85 -3.87
CA ALA A 147 -16.26 11.24 -5.10
C ALA A 147 -15.65 12.52 -5.70
N GLN A 148 -15.31 13.51 -4.87
CA GLN A 148 -14.63 14.74 -5.32
C GLN A 148 -13.28 14.43 -5.97
N VAL A 149 -12.44 13.58 -5.33
CA VAL A 149 -11.14 13.18 -5.87
C VAL A 149 -11.30 12.38 -7.16
N LEU A 150 -12.27 11.47 -7.24
CA LEU A 150 -12.47 10.67 -8.44
C LEU A 150 -12.99 11.52 -9.62
N LEU A 151 -13.88 12.47 -9.35
CA LEU A 151 -14.30 13.47 -10.35
C LEU A 151 -13.13 14.30 -10.86
N ALA A 152 -12.28 14.76 -9.95
CA ALA A 152 -11.08 15.51 -10.32
C ALA A 152 -10.17 14.70 -11.24
N LYS A 153 -9.98 13.40 -10.97
CA LYS A 153 -9.21 12.50 -11.86
C LYS A 153 -9.87 12.40 -13.25
N ILE A 154 -11.19 12.24 -13.30
CA ILE A 154 -11.91 12.17 -14.59
C ILE A 154 -11.77 13.49 -15.38
N PHE A 155 -11.93 14.63 -14.72
CA PHE A 155 -11.76 15.94 -15.36
C PHE A 155 -10.33 16.19 -15.82
N TYR A 156 -9.33 15.80 -15.02
CA TYR A 156 -7.94 15.87 -15.39
C TYR A 156 -7.63 15.01 -16.63
N ASP A 157 -8.08 13.76 -16.64
CA ASP A 157 -7.92 12.85 -17.79
C ASP A 157 -8.58 13.35 -19.07
N ASN A 158 -9.61 14.19 -18.92
CA ASN A 158 -10.33 14.83 -20.06
C ASN A 158 -9.73 16.19 -20.44
N GLY A 159 -8.59 16.61 -19.84
CA GLY A 159 -7.95 17.91 -20.10
C GLY A 159 -8.63 19.11 -19.43
N GLN A 160 -9.62 18.88 -18.58
CA GLN A 160 -10.39 19.93 -17.86
C GLN A 160 -9.70 20.28 -16.55
N VAL A 161 -8.50 20.83 -16.63
CA VAL A 161 -7.59 21.04 -15.50
C VAL A 161 -8.18 21.95 -14.42
N ASP A 162 -8.89 23.02 -14.81
CA ASP A 162 -9.48 23.94 -13.82
C ASP A 162 -10.59 23.29 -13.01
N MET A 163 -11.43 22.48 -13.65
CA MET A 163 -12.46 21.69 -12.96
C MET A 163 -11.84 20.65 -12.03
N ALA A 164 -10.78 19.98 -12.50
CA ALA A 164 -10.06 19.03 -11.65
C ALA A 164 -9.51 19.73 -10.41
N GLN A 165 -8.88 20.88 -10.56
CA GLN A 165 -8.34 21.68 -9.46
C GLN A 165 -9.44 22.13 -8.47
N GLU A 166 -10.60 22.56 -8.97
CA GLU A 166 -11.74 22.96 -8.14
C GLU A 166 -12.21 21.81 -7.23
N TYR A 167 -12.41 20.60 -7.80
CA TYR A 167 -12.85 19.44 -7.03
C TYR A 167 -11.79 18.95 -6.04
N LEU A 168 -10.49 19.05 -6.38
CA LEU A 168 -9.41 18.72 -5.44
C LEU A 168 -9.39 19.69 -4.24
N TYR A 169 -9.65 20.96 -4.43
CA TYR A 169 -9.76 21.92 -3.32
C TYR A 169 -11.00 21.71 -2.46
N LYS A 170 -12.10 21.15 -3.00
CA LYS A 170 -13.25 20.73 -2.21
C LYS A 170 -12.94 19.56 -1.29
N ALA A 171 -12.09 18.62 -1.74
CA ALA A 171 -11.64 17.44 -1.00
C ALA A 171 -10.48 17.74 -0.03
N LYS A 172 -10.62 18.78 0.79
CA LYS A 172 -9.56 19.35 1.62
C LYS A 172 -9.08 18.51 2.81
N ASP A 173 -9.81 17.44 3.16
CA ASP A 173 -9.41 16.51 4.23
C ASP A 173 -9.00 15.15 3.66
N ASN A 174 -8.48 15.13 2.42
CA ASN A 174 -8.12 13.93 1.71
C ASN A 174 -6.67 14.00 1.20
N GLY A 175 -5.81 13.10 1.69
CA GLY A 175 -4.38 13.07 1.34
C GLY A 175 -4.12 12.81 -0.14
N GLU A 176 -5.00 12.07 -0.82
CA GLU A 176 -4.91 11.86 -2.26
C GLU A 176 -5.19 13.16 -3.05
N ALA A 177 -6.11 14.00 -2.56
CA ALA A 177 -6.37 15.30 -3.18
C ALA A 177 -5.14 16.21 -3.12
N TYR A 178 -4.47 16.27 -1.97
CA TYR A 178 -3.23 17.03 -1.83
C TYR A 178 -2.10 16.49 -2.71
N TYR A 179 -1.94 15.16 -2.80
CA TYR A 179 -0.98 14.57 -3.71
C TYR A 179 -1.25 14.96 -5.17
N LEU A 180 -2.51 14.90 -5.61
CA LEU A 180 -2.89 15.28 -6.98
C LEU A 180 -2.73 16.78 -7.25
N LEU A 181 -3.01 17.64 -6.26
CA LEU A 181 -2.71 19.07 -6.35
C LEU A 181 -1.20 19.30 -6.52
N GLY A 182 -0.39 18.63 -5.70
CA GLY A 182 1.06 18.71 -5.82
C GLY A 182 1.56 18.31 -7.21
N LYS A 183 1.03 17.21 -7.76
CA LYS A 183 1.33 16.77 -9.12
C LYS A 183 0.93 17.82 -10.17
N LEU A 184 -0.28 18.34 -10.06
CA LEU A 184 -0.83 19.34 -10.98
C LEU A 184 -0.03 20.64 -10.99
N TYR A 185 0.37 21.13 -9.82
CA TYR A 185 1.23 22.31 -9.73
C TYR A 185 2.67 22.02 -10.22
N GLY A 186 3.19 20.83 -10.01
CA GLY A 186 4.47 20.40 -10.58
C GLY A 186 4.46 20.42 -12.11
N GLU A 187 3.38 19.97 -12.75
CA GLU A 187 3.21 20.04 -14.21
C GLU A 187 3.10 21.49 -14.73
N LYS A 188 2.55 22.40 -13.91
CA LYS A 188 2.53 23.84 -14.18
C LYS A 188 3.88 24.54 -13.89
N GLN A 189 4.89 23.79 -13.44
CA GLN A 189 6.20 24.29 -13.03
C GLN A 189 6.18 25.24 -11.82
N ASP A 190 5.10 25.25 -11.05
CA ASP A 190 5.00 25.94 -9.77
C ASP A 190 5.48 24.98 -8.66
N ILE A 191 6.79 24.88 -8.53
CA ILE A 191 7.46 23.91 -7.65
C ILE A 191 7.18 24.22 -6.16
N GLU A 192 7.12 25.50 -5.79
CA GLU A 192 6.85 25.91 -4.40
C GLU A 192 5.47 25.46 -3.93
N THR A 193 4.44 25.74 -4.72
CA THR A 193 3.07 25.30 -4.42
C THR A 193 2.93 23.77 -4.48
N ALA A 194 3.61 23.13 -5.44
CA ALA A 194 3.64 21.66 -5.56
C ALA A 194 4.23 21.02 -4.30
N GLU A 195 5.40 21.49 -3.84
CA GLU A 195 6.06 21.02 -2.62
C GLU A 195 5.16 21.17 -1.40
N LYS A 196 4.53 22.34 -1.22
CA LYS A 196 3.60 22.59 -0.11
C LYS A 196 2.48 21.56 -0.06
N HIS A 197 1.83 21.27 -1.19
CA HIS A 197 0.76 20.28 -1.25
C HIS A 197 1.26 18.85 -1.05
N LEU A 198 2.42 18.49 -1.63
CA LEU A 198 3.03 17.18 -1.44
C LEU A 198 3.41 16.95 0.02
N ARG A 199 3.98 17.94 0.71
CA ARG A 199 4.28 17.85 2.14
C ARG A 199 3.01 17.69 2.97
N THR A 200 1.95 18.41 2.67
CA THR A 200 0.66 18.19 3.34
C THR A 200 0.17 16.77 3.16
N ALA A 201 0.25 16.22 1.95
CA ALA A 201 -0.13 14.84 1.68
C ALA A 201 0.75 13.82 2.42
N ALA A 202 2.07 14.05 2.45
CA ALA A 202 3.03 13.12 3.06
C ALA A 202 3.03 13.18 4.59
N ASP A 203 3.05 14.39 5.18
CA ASP A 203 3.31 14.59 6.61
C ASP A 203 2.03 14.49 7.46
N ILE A 204 0.88 14.89 6.90
CA ILE A 204 -0.41 14.90 7.61
C ILE A 204 -1.23 13.65 7.30
N TYR A 205 -1.22 13.19 6.04
CA TYR A 205 -2.06 12.11 5.57
C TYR A 205 -1.29 10.81 5.25
N ASP A 206 0.01 10.76 5.55
CA ASP A 206 0.87 9.60 5.31
C ASP A 206 0.75 9.05 3.87
N ASN A 207 0.62 9.97 2.89
CA ASN A 207 0.48 9.60 1.49
C ASN A 207 1.81 9.13 0.91
N ARG A 208 1.97 7.83 0.78
CA ARG A 208 3.20 7.19 0.31
C ARG A 208 3.69 7.71 -1.04
N ARG A 209 2.78 7.97 -1.99
CA ARG A 209 3.16 8.51 -3.31
C ARG A 209 3.73 9.92 -3.21
N ALA A 210 3.22 10.73 -2.28
CA ALA A 210 3.79 12.05 -2.01
C ALA A 210 5.18 11.94 -1.38
N GLN A 211 5.38 11.02 -0.45
CA GLN A 211 6.70 10.72 0.13
C GLN A 211 7.71 10.28 -0.95
N GLU A 212 7.28 9.43 -1.89
CA GLU A 212 8.12 9.00 -3.03
C GLU A 212 8.51 10.14 -3.97
N VAL A 213 7.63 11.10 -4.20
CA VAL A 213 7.94 12.29 -5.01
C VAL A 213 8.89 13.23 -4.26
N LEU A 214 8.65 13.42 -2.96
CA LEU A 214 9.42 14.35 -2.14
C LEU A 214 10.88 13.90 -1.95
N TYR A 215 11.14 12.62 -1.67
CA TYR A 215 12.53 12.19 -1.52
C TYR A 215 13.32 12.40 -2.81
N LYS A 216 12.72 12.17 -3.98
CA LYS A 216 13.36 12.41 -5.28
C LYS A 216 13.63 13.90 -5.50
N LEU A 217 12.64 14.73 -5.21
CA LEU A 217 12.77 16.18 -5.31
C LEU A 217 13.94 16.70 -4.45
N TYR A 218 14.06 16.19 -3.23
CA TYR A 218 15.12 16.60 -2.31
C TYR A 218 16.49 16.01 -2.67
N ALA A 219 16.54 14.81 -3.23
CA ALA A 219 17.77 14.23 -3.79
C ALA A 219 18.28 15.09 -4.96
N ASP A 220 17.41 15.48 -5.89
CA ASP A 220 17.75 16.31 -7.05
C ASP A 220 18.24 17.72 -6.63
N ASN A 221 17.72 18.23 -5.51
CA ASN A 221 18.12 19.53 -4.94
C ASN A 221 19.26 19.42 -3.91
N ASN A 222 19.88 18.26 -3.74
CA ASN A 222 20.95 18.00 -2.76
C ASN A 222 20.56 18.34 -1.31
N ASN A 223 19.27 18.25 -0.97
CA ASN A 223 18.79 18.43 0.41
C ASN A 223 18.77 17.08 1.15
N LEU A 224 19.95 16.65 1.54
CA LEU A 224 20.17 15.34 2.17
C LEU A 224 19.34 15.10 3.45
N THR A 225 19.07 16.16 4.22
CA THR A 225 18.29 16.06 5.46
C THR A 225 16.84 15.64 5.18
N LEU A 226 16.18 16.30 4.23
CA LEU A 226 14.80 16.01 3.86
C LEU A 226 14.70 14.73 3.03
N GLU A 227 15.69 14.45 2.18
CA GLU A 227 15.80 13.18 1.47
C GLU A 227 15.80 12.01 2.46
N LYS A 228 16.70 12.00 3.46
CA LYS A 228 16.74 10.98 4.52
C LYS A 228 15.42 10.86 5.29
N HIS A 229 14.78 11.99 5.60
CA HIS A 229 13.50 12.01 6.30
C HIS A 229 12.44 11.19 5.54
N TYR A 230 12.21 11.52 4.26
CA TYR A 230 11.18 10.83 3.47
C TYR A 230 11.56 9.39 3.09
N LEU A 231 12.85 9.11 2.88
CA LEU A 231 13.31 7.72 2.72
C LEU A 231 13.07 6.88 3.98
N THR A 232 13.21 7.47 5.17
CA THR A 232 12.95 6.78 6.44
C THR A 232 11.47 6.47 6.62
N LEU A 233 10.57 7.41 6.24
CA LEU A 233 9.12 7.16 6.25
C LEU A 233 8.72 6.04 5.28
N LEU A 234 9.40 5.93 4.15
CA LEU A 234 9.15 4.90 3.13
C LEU A 234 9.75 3.53 3.47
N ALA A 235 10.73 3.47 4.39
CA ALA A 235 11.52 2.28 4.67
C ALA A 235 10.70 1.20 5.38
N ASP A 236 10.00 0.38 4.60
CA ASP A 236 9.22 -0.78 5.03
C ASP A 236 9.36 -1.96 4.06
N GLU A 237 8.65 -3.06 4.33
CA GLU A 237 8.70 -4.28 3.52
C GLU A 237 8.19 -4.09 2.07
N ASN A 238 7.42 -3.02 1.81
CA ASN A 238 6.88 -2.73 0.49
C ASN A 238 7.75 -1.73 -0.31
N HIS A 239 8.73 -1.09 0.34
CA HIS A 239 9.65 -0.14 -0.31
C HIS A 239 11.11 -0.43 0.06
N LEU A 240 11.58 -1.62 -0.30
CA LEU A 240 12.94 -2.07 0.02
C LEU A 240 14.03 -1.16 -0.58
N GLU A 241 13.72 -0.44 -1.68
CA GLU A 241 14.64 0.53 -2.30
C GLU A 241 15.09 1.62 -1.32
N SER A 242 14.22 2.07 -0.40
CA SER A 242 14.59 3.07 0.63
C SER A 242 15.72 2.60 1.52
N PHE A 243 15.73 1.32 1.91
CA PHE A 243 16.82 0.77 2.70
C PHE A 243 18.15 0.81 1.96
N VAL A 244 18.15 0.58 0.64
CA VAL A 244 19.37 0.67 -0.19
C VAL A 244 19.87 2.10 -0.23
N LEU A 245 18.98 3.05 -0.50
CA LEU A 245 19.33 4.48 -0.60
C LEU A 245 19.84 5.01 0.73
N LEU A 246 19.15 4.73 1.83
CA LEU A 246 19.61 5.09 3.19
C LEU A 246 20.95 4.45 3.54
N GLY A 247 21.14 3.18 3.18
CA GLY A 247 22.40 2.49 3.39
C GLY A 247 23.56 3.16 2.65
N ASN A 248 23.35 3.56 1.40
CA ASN A 248 24.35 4.29 0.63
C ASN A 248 24.65 5.67 1.25
N ILE A 249 23.61 6.45 1.58
CA ILE A 249 23.77 7.77 2.22
C ILE A 249 24.56 7.65 3.52
N PHE A 250 24.18 6.71 4.41
CA PHE A 250 24.89 6.53 5.67
C PHE A 250 26.34 6.02 5.49
N SER A 251 26.58 5.23 4.44
CA SER A 251 27.95 4.80 4.10
C SER A 251 28.81 5.98 3.67
N ASP A 252 28.27 6.88 2.85
CA ASP A 252 28.97 8.09 2.40
C ASP A 252 29.24 9.07 3.56
N GLU A 253 28.31 9.15 4.51
CA GLU A 253 28.46 9.89 5.78
C GLU A 253 29.41 9.18 6.76
N LYS A 254 30.00 8.02 6.42
CA LYS A 254 30.85 7.18 7.26
C LYS A 254 30.14 6.65 8.52
N ASN A 255 28.80 6.67 8.54
CA ASN A 255 27.99 6.07 9.58
C ASN A 255 27.72 4.59 9.26
N TYR A 256 28.78 3.78 9.37
CA TYR A 256 28.75 2.39 8.93
C TYR A 256 27.76 1.51 9.71
N ASN A 257 27.45 1.86 10.98
CA ASN A 257 26.46 1.12 11.77
C ASN A 257 25.04 1.27 11.16
N LEU A 258 24.62 2.49 10.84
CA LEU A 258 23.33 2.71 10.21
C LEU A 258 23.32 2.17 8.78
N ALA A 259 24.40 2.29 8.03
CA ALA A 259 24.52 1.71 6.70
C ALA A 259 24.34 0.18 6.76
N TYR A 260 25.02 -0.52 7.67
CA TYR A 260 24.92 -1.95 7.87
C TYR A 260 23.49 -2.38 8.20
N THR A 261 22.83 -1.67 9.12
CA THR A 261 21.44 -1.96 9.52
C THR A 261 20.49 -1.87 8.31
N ASN A 262 20.60 -0.80 7.51
CA ASN A 262 19.75 -0.63 6.36
C ASN A 262 20.00 -1.69 5.27
N TYR A 263 21.25 -2.00 4.95
CA TYR A 263 21.55 -3.08 4.00
C TYR A 263 21.03 -4.43 4.48
N THR A 264 21.15 -4.72 5.80
CA THR A 264 20.62 -5.95 6.39
C THR A 264 19.09 -6.01 6.24
N HIS A 265 18.37 -4.93 6.53
CA HIS A 265 16.90 -4.86 6.35
C HIS A 265 16.49 -5.12 4.90
N PHE A 266 17.23 -4.58 3.93
CA PHE A 266 16.97 -4.87 2.52
C PHE A 266 17.07 -6.39 2.22
N PHE A 267 18.19 -7.02 2.61
CA PHE A 267 18.41 -8.45 2.30
C PHE A 267 17.45 -9.38 3.05
N GLU A 268 17.08 -9.03 4.29
CA GLU A 268 16.07 -9.77 5.05
C GLU A 268 14.67 -9.58 4.47
N GLY A 269 14.27 -8.35 4.17
CA GLY A 269 12.99 -8.04 3.54
C GLY A 269 12.85 -8.75 2.20
N LYS A 270 13.91 -8.76 1.38
CA LYS A 270 13.95 -9.50 0.11
C LYS A 270 13.71 -11.00 0.29
N LYS A 271 14.22 -11.61 1.37
CA LYS A 271 14.00 -13.04 1.66
C LYS A 271 12.57 -13.34 2.11
N ARG A 272 11.93 -12.42 2.85
CA ARG A 272 10.56 -12.58 3.38
C ARG A 272 9.49 -12.29 2.33
N SER A 273 9.73 -11.28 1.50
CA SER A 273 8.77 -10.89 0.50
C SER A 273 8.88 -11.81 -0.72
N ASN A 274 7.80 -12.56 -1.04
CA ASN A 274 7.57 -13.07 -2.39
C ASN A 274 7.29 -11.91 -3.38
N ALA A 275 7.43 -10.68 -2.94
CA ALA A 275 7.27 -9.50 -3.76
C ALA A 275 8.34 -9.51 -4.85
N LYS A 276 7.90 -9.41 -6.07
CA LYS A 276 8.74 -9.00 -7.19
C LYS A 276 9.13 -7.53 -6.92
N VAL A 277 10.15 -7.36 -6.03
CA VAL A 277 10.86 -6.07 -5.98
C VAL A 277 11.27 -5.80 -7.42
N ASP A 278 10.98 -4.61 -7.94
CA ASP A 278 11.42 -4.26 -9.28
C ASP A 278 12.94 -4.12 -9.28
N MET A 279 13.62 -5.28 -9.26
CA MET A 279 15.08 -5.42 -9.20
C MET A 279 15.77 -4.81 -10.42
N LYS A 280 15.00 -4.39 -11.45
CA LYS A 280 15.57 -3.70 -12.62
C LYS A 280 16.22 -2.36 -12.27
N LYS A 281 15.87 -1.79 -11.09
CA LYS A 281 16.40 -0.50 -10.62
C LYS A 281 17.56 -0.63 -9.64
N ILE A 282 17.76 -1.81 -9.03
CA ILE A 282 18.80 -2.03 -8.01
C ILE A 282 19.89 -2.91 -8.59
N ASP A 283 21.09 -2.36 -8.75
CA ASP A 283 22.28 -3.14 -9.03
C ASP A 283 22.70 -3.90 -7.77
N GLU A 284 22.29 -5.16 -7.69
CA GLU A 284 22.53 -6.01 -6.52
C GLU A 284 24.03 -6.28 -6.30
N GLU A 285 24.82 -6.37 -7.35
CA GLU A 285 26.27 -6.59 -7.25
C GLU A 285 26.95 -5.37 -6.65
N LYS A 286 26.56 -4.15 -7.09
CA LYS A 286 27.03 -2.89 -6.50
C LYS A 286 26.61 -2.80 -5.03
N LEU A 287 25.36 -3.17 -4.72
CA LEU A 287 24.86 -3.16 -3.35
C LEU A 287 25.66 -4.10 -2.45
N LYS A 288 25.90 -5.35 -2.88
CA LYS A 288 26.74 -6.30 -2.15
C LYS A 288 28.17 -5.79 -1.96
N PHE A 289 28.72 -5.15 -3.01
CA PHE A 289 30.05 -4.53 -2.94
C PHE A 289 30.11 -3.43 -1.86
N ASN A 290 29.15 -2.49 -1.86
CA ASN A 290 29.05 -1.44 -0.85
C ASN A 290 28.82 -2.01 0.55
N PHE A 291 27.98 -3.01 0.69
CA PHE A 291 27.73 -3.68 1.96
C PHE A 291 29.00 -4.40 2.48
N GLY A 292 29.74 -5.07 1.59
CA GLY A 292 31.01 -5.70 1.92
C GLY A 292 32.03 -4.69 2.46
N LYS A 293 32.19 -3.55 1.81
CA LYS A 293 33.07 -2.45 2.30
C LYS A 293 32.61 -1.94 3.67
N CYS A 294 31.30 -1.77 3.89
CA CYS A 294 30.75 -1.37 5.18
C CYS A 294 31.06 -2.41 6.27
N CYS A 295 30.93 -3.70 5.97
CA CYS A 295 31.28 -4.80 6.89
C CYS A 295 32.76 -4.78 7.29
N ILE A 296 33.69 -4.50 6.35
CA ILE A 296 35.12 -4.39 6.67
C ILE A 296 35.35 -3.25 7.69
N LYS A 297 34.75 -2.07 7.44
CA LYS A 297 34.86 -0.91 8.35
C LYS A 297 34.32 -1.17 9.76
N LEU A 298 33.40 -2.13 9.91
CA LEU A 298 32.85 -2.57 11.20
C LEU A 298 33.56 -3.78 11.82
N GLY A 299 34.58 -4.32 11.17
CA GLY A 299 35.27 -5.53 11.62
C GLY A 299 34.43 -6.81 11.47
N LYS A 300 33.36 -6.80 10.68
CA LYS A 300 32.49 -7.94 10.38
C LYS A 300 32.99 -8.72 9.16
N PHE A 301 34.16 -9.32 9.28
CA PHE A 301 34.90 -9.87 8.14
C PHE A 301 34.21 -11.07 7.45
N GLU A 302 33.47 -11.91 8.20
CA GLU A 302 32.71 -13.02 7.63
C GLU A 302 31.56 -12.51 6.71
N ASP A 303 30.88 -11.47 7.16
CA ASP A 303 29.84 -10.83 6.35
C ASP A 303 30.43 -10.12 5.14
N ALA A 304 31.60 -9.49 5.29
CA ALA A 304 32.32 -8.86 4.20
C ALA A 304 32.67 -9.88 3.12
N GLU A 305 33.32 -10.99 3.48
CA GLU A 305 33.68 -12.06 2.54
C GLU A 305 32.44 -12.64 1.84
N ARG A 306 31.35 -12.85 2.56
CA ARG A 306 30.09 -13.35 1.96
C ARG A 306 29.52 -12.42 0.88
N ASN A 307 29.63 -11.12 1.07
CA ASN A 307 29.12 -10.13 0.12
C ASN A 307 30.08 -9.84 -1.03
N LEU A 308 31.39 -10.00 -0.79
CA LEU A 308 32.42 -9.73 -1.80
C LEU A 308 32.79 -10.97 -2.62
N LYS A 309 32.48 -12.18 -2.13
CA LYS A 309 32.78 -13.43 -2.84
C LYS A 309 32.08 -13.43 -4.21
N ASP A 310 32.87 -13.68 -5.25
CA ASP A 310 32.42 -13.75 -6.65
C ASP A 310 31.72 -12.48 -7.17
N ASN A 311 31.90 -11.33 -6.49
CA ASN A 311 31.27 -10.08 -6.86
C ASN A 311 31.88 -9.52 -8.15
N SER A 312 31.03 -9.16 -9.10
CA SER A 312 31.47 -8.68 -10.42
C SER A 312 32.25 -7.35 -10.37
N TYR A 313 32.03 -6.52 -9.36
CA TYR A 313 32.77 -5.27 -9.14
C TYR A 313 34.26 -5.51 -8.80
N LEU A 314 34.61 -6.71 -8.29
CA LEU A 314 36.00 -7.11 -8.08
C LEU A 314 36.75 -7.53 -9.37
N LYS A 315 36.10 -7.44 -10.54
CA LYS A 315 36.76 -7.54 -11.83
C LYS A 315 37.36 -6.19 -12.30
N ILE A 316 37.24 -5.15 -11.50
CA ILE A 316 37.78 -3.81 -11.75
C ILE A 316 38.95 -3.60 -10.79
N SER A 317 40.15 -3.36 -11.32
CA SER A 317 41.38 -3.24 -10.54
C SER A 317 41.28 -2.22 -9.40
N ASP A 318 40.71 -1.03 -9.67
CA ASP A 318 40.56 0.04 -8.68
C ASP A 318 39.69 -0.40 -7.49
N ASN A 319 38.61 -1.15 -7.75
CA ASN A 319 37.73 -1.67 -6.71
C ASN A 319 38.44 -2.74 -5.85
N VAL A 320 39.26 -3.58 -6.46
CA VAL A 320 40.06 -4.59 -5.73
C VAL A 320 41.07 -3.91 -4.85
N ILE A 321 41.73 -2.86 -5.34
CA ILE A 321 42.69 -2.05 -4.57
C ILE A 321 41.98 -1.33 -3.41
N GLU A 322 40.80 -0.80 -3.64
CA GLU A 322 39.99 -0.19 -2.58
C GLU A 322 39.69 -1.18 -1.45
N VAL A 323 39.23 -2.38 -1.77
CA VAL A 323 38.95 -3.42 -0.78
C VAL A 323 40.23 -3.85 -0.07
N ALA A 324 41.36 -3.98 -0.77
CA ALA A 324 42.64 -4.31 -0.18
C ALA A 324 43.07 -3.26 0.86
N LYS A 325 42.94 -1.96 0.55
CA LYS A 325 43.24 -0.87 1.49
C LYS A 325 42.33 -0.91 2.73
N LEU A 326 41.04 -1.21 2.56
CA LEU A 326 40.09 -1.34 3.68
C LEU A 326 40.52 -2.46 4.65
N TYR A 327 40.95 -3.62 4.14
CA TYR A 327 41.47 -4.71 4.98
C TYR A 327 42.82 -4.38 5.61
N GLU A 328 43.68 -3.61 4.90
CA GLU A 328 44.95 -3.11 5.47
C GLU A 328 44.70 -2.16 6.64
N GLU A 329 43.79 -1.19 6.49
CA GLU A 329 43.36 -0.28 7.56
C GLU A 329 42.72 -1.00 8.75
N ALA A 330 42.07 -2.14 8.49
CA ALA A 330 41.48 -3.00 9.51
C ALA A 330 42.50 -4.03 10.09
N GLU A 331 43.80 -3.87 9.84
CA GLU A 331 44.91 -4.76 10.28
C GLU A 331 44.76 -6.21 9.80
N GLN A 332 43.98 -6.49 8.78
CA GLN A 332 43.79 -7.80 8.18
C GLN A 332 44.79 -8.03 7.04
N LEU A 333 46.09 -7.94 7.33
CA LEU A 333 47.15 -7.92 6.31
C LEU A 333 47.19 -9.14 5.38
N LYS A 334 46.85 -10.34 5.93
CA LYS A 334 46.80 -11.57 5.09
C LYS A 334 45.76 -11.47 4.00
N ILE A 335 44.57 -10.94 4.32
CA ILE A 335 43.46 -10.76 3.36
C ILE A 335 43.79 -9.61 2.42
N ALA A 336 44.29 -8.49 2.93
CA ALA A 336 44.73 -7.35 2.13
C ALA A 336 45.73 -7.78 1.03
N ILE A 337 46.75 -8.57 1.39
CA ILE A 337 47.76 -9.09 0.43
C ILE A 337 47.11 -9.96 -0.65
N GLN A 338 46.07 -10.74 -0.34
CA GLN A 338 45.38 -11.56 -1.34
C GLN A 338 44.67 -10.67 -2.36
N TYR A 339 43.96 -9.63 -1.90
CA TYR A 339 43.32 -8.66 -2.79
C TYR A 339 44.33 -7.85 -3.63
N TYR A 340 45.46 -7.41 -3.04
CA TYR A 340 46.50 -6.73 -3.82
C TYR A 340 47.10 -7.64 -4.91
N LYS A 341 47.32 -8.93 -4.63
CA LYS A 341 47.75 -9.89 -5.63
C LYS A 341 46.72 -10.09 -6.74
N SER A 342 45.41 -10.16 -6.38
CA SER A 342 44.33 -10.27 -7.35
C SER A 342 44.28 -9.07 -8.28
N ALA A 343 44.53 -7.85 -7.77
CA ALA A 343 44.55 -6.63 -8.58
C ALA A 343 45.61 -6.63 -9.70
N LEU A 344 46.68 -7.43 -9.56
CA LEU A 344 47.71 -7.58 -10.59
C LEU A 344 47.26 -8.50 -11.74
N HIS A 345 46.15 -9.21 -11.60
CA HIS A 345 45.63 -10.16 -12.57
C HIS A 345 44.27 -9.73 -13.16
N VAL A 346 43.74 -8.61 -12.74
CA VAL A 346 42.55 -7.95 -13.24
C VAL A 346 42.94 -6.80 -14.16
#